data_f6d6a890aa586b6a7e23c59f5093eca6
#
_entry.id   f6d6a890aa586b6a7e23c59f5093eca6
#
_cell.length_a   1.000
_cell.length_b   1.000
_cell.length_c   1.000
_cell.angle_alpha   90.00
_cell.angle_beta   90.00
_cell.angle_gamma   90.00
#
_symmetry.space_group_name_H-M   'P 1'
#
loop_
_entity.id
_entity.type
_entity.pdbx_description
1 polymer ?
#
loop_
_entity_poly.entity_id
_entity_poly.type
_entity_poly.pdbx_seq_one_letter_code
_entity_poly.pdbx_strand_id
1 'polypeptide(L)'
;MQNRPHAARSIPEKHRNFAHAARTATPMELLDIDIRLIFAIMNGKVSSAINRKLQKNFNAADVNLTPEQWTVMLYLSEQDGVTQQQLCNAVYKDKPSMTRLIDILERADVVVRQTNKLDRRANTVPRTAAK
;
A
#
# COMPACT_ATOMS: atom_id res chain seq x y z
N MET A 1 -37.19 -41.24 16.84
CA MET A 1 -36.47 -39.98 16.54
C MET A 1 -35.14 -39.97 17.27
N GLN A 2 -34.05 -40.31 16.59
CA GLN A 2 -32.71 -40.38 17.16
C GLN A 2 -32.02 -39.02 16.96
N ASN A 3 -31.76 -38.35 18.07
CA ASN A 3 -31.03 -37.10 18.13
C ASN A 3 -29.53 -37.42 17.97
N ARG A 4 -28.93 -37.09 16.82
CA ARG A 4 -27.47 -37.21 16.61
C ARG A 4 -26.80 -35.99 17.22
N PRO A 5 -25.82 -36.17 18.13
CA PRO A 5 -25.05 -35.03 18.63
C PRO A 5 -24.19 -34.44 17.51
N HIS A 6 -24.26 -33.14 17.37
CA HIS A 6 -23.35 -32.34 16.53
C HIS A 6 -21.91 -32.64 16.92
N ALA A 7 -21.14 -33.24 16.02
CA ALA A 7 -19.72 -33.43 16.19
C ALA A 7 -19.06 -32.02 16.27
N ALA A 8 -18.58 -31.71 17.45
CA ALA A 8 -17.76 -30.50 17.64
C ALA A 8 -16.53 -30.59 16.72
N ARG A 9 -16.42 -29.68 15.75
CA ARG A 9 -15.24 -29.56 14.91
C ARG A 9 -14.04 -29.35 15.82
N SER A 10 -13.15 -30.32 15.91
CA SER A 10 -11.89 -30.20 16.64
C SER A 10 -11.05 -29.14 16.02
N ILE A 11 -10.67 -28.13 16.82
CA ILE A 11 -9.75 -27.06 16.42
C ILE A 11 -8.43 -27.74 16.04
N PRO A 12 -7.83 -27.42 14.86
CA PRO A 12 -6.56 -27.98 14.42
C PRO A 12 -5.47 -27.78 15.48
N GLU A 13 -4.66 -28.80 15.71
CA GLU A 13 -3.63 -28.85 16.76
C GLU A 13 -2.67 -27.63 16.71
N LYS A 14 -2.40 -27.12 15.54
CA LYS A 14 -1.61 -25.92 15.28
C LYS A 14 -2.19 -24.66 15.94
N HIS A 15 -3.50 -24.51 16.00
CA HIS A 15 -4.18 -23.39 16.66
C HIS A 15 -4.29 -23.55 18.18
N ARG A 16 -4.33 -24.81 18.68
CA ARG A 16 -4.29 -25.09 20.11
C ARG A 16 -2.95 -24.73 20.73
N ASN A 17 -1.86 -25.04 20.03
CA ASN A 17 -0.51 -24.73 20.49
C ASN A 17 -0.25 -23.21 20.57
N PHE A 18 -0.76 -22.44 19.60
CA PHE A 18 -0.66 -20.99 19.63
C PHE A 18 -1.45 -20.37 20.78
N ALA A 19 -2.70 -20.81 20.99
CA ALA A 19 -3.54 -20.31 22.08
C ALA A 19 -2.99 -20.71 23.46
N HIS A 20 -2.36 -21.88 23.59
CA HIS A 20 -1.71 -22.33 24.82
C HIS A 20 -0.44 -21.52 25.11
N ALA A 21 0.42 -21.30 24.10
CA ALA A 21 1.61 -20.47 24.22
C ALA A 21 1.28 -19.04 24.63
N ALA A 22 0.24 -18.46 24.07
CA ALA A 22 -0.20 -17.10 24.42
C ALA A 22 -0.76 -16.97 25.87
N ARG A 23 -1.24 -18.07 26.46
CA ARG A 23 -1.74 -18.09 27.85
C ARG A 23 -0.67 -18.36 28.90
N THR A 24 0.44 -18.98 28.50
CA THR A 24 1.51 -19.39 29.40
C THR A 24 2.75 -18.48 29.31
N ALA A 25 2.79 -17.58 28.32
CA ALA A 25 3.85 -16.59 28.22
C ALA A 25 3.85 -15.66 29.43
N THR A 26 4.96 -15.61 30.12
CA THR A 26 5.14 -14.65 31.21
C THR A 26 5.17 -13.22 30.67
N PRO A 27 4.81 -12.19 31.46
CA PRO A 27 4.89 -10.81 31.03
C PRO A 27 6.25 -10.41 30.47
N MET A 28 7.31 -11.08 30.89
CA MET A 28 8.68 -10.84 30.44
C MET A 28 8.97 -11.43 29.06
N GLU A 29 8.34 -12.57 28.71
CA GLU A 29 8.42 -13.18 27.37
C GLU A 29 7.60 -12.40 26.33
N LEU A 30 6.54 -11.72 26.78
CA LEU A 30 5.80 -10.78 25.93
C LEU A 30 6.58 -9.49 25.63
N LEU A 31 7.62 -9.17 26.42
CA LEU A 31 8.52 -8.06 26.15
C LEU A 31 9.59 -8.36 25.11
N ASP A 32 9.77 -9.65 24.74
CA ASP A 32 10.63 -10.07 23.62
C ASP A 32 9.93 -9.98 22.26
N ILE A 33 8.77 -9.31 22.22
CA ILE A 33 8.12 -8.96 20.96
C ILE A 33 9.05 -7.99 20.23
N ASP A 34 9.52 -8.41 19.06
CA ASP A 34 10.39 -7.59 18.22
C ASP A 34 9.71 -6.22 17.97
N ILE A 35 10.32 -5.17 18.50
CA ILE A 35 9.86 -3.78 18.34
C ILE A 35 9.61 -3.44 16.87
N ARG A 36 10.37 -4.06 15.95
CA ARG A 36 10.21 -3.92 14.50
C ARG A 36 8.85 -4.45 14.01
N LEU A 37 8.40 -5.57 14.59
CA LEU A 37 7.10 -6.14 14.26
C LEU A 37 5.96 -5.23 14.75
N ILE A 38 6.07 -4.69 15.96
CA ILE A 38 5.10 -3.71 16.48
C ILE A 38 5.06 -2.49 15.58
N PHE A 39 6.22 -1.93 15.20
CA PHE A 39 6.31 -0.81 14.29
C PHE A 39 5.67 -1.12 12.93
N ALA A 40 5.93 -2.29 12.35
CA ALA A 40 5.35 -2.70 11.07
C ALA A 40 3.82 -2.77 11.14
N ILE A 41 3.26 -3.37 12.21
CA ILE A 41 1.80 -3.47 12.43
C ILE A 41 1.18 -2.08 12.63
N MET A 42 1.79 -1.24 13.43
CA MET A 42 1.30 0.12 13.70
C MET A 42 1.34 0.97 12.44
N ASN A 43 2.45 0.96 11.70
CA ASN A 43 2.57 1.67 10.44
C ASN A 43 1.53 1.22 9.42
N GLY A 44 1.25 -0.08 9.31
CA GLY A 44 0.21 -0.62 8.45
C GLY A 44 -1.19 -0.09 8.82
N LYS A 45 -1.52 -0.06 10.11
CA LYS A 45 -2.81 0.48 10.60
C LYS A 45 -2.94 1.99 10.35
N VAL A 46 -1.89 2.75 10.62
CA VAL A 46 -1.86 4.20 10.40
C VAL A 46 -2.01 4.51 8.92
N SER A 47 -1.22 3.87 8.05
CA SER A 47 -1.32 4.03 6.60
C SER A 47 -2.71 3.69 6.07
N SER A 48 -3.31 2.61 6.54
CA SER A 48 -4.66 2.22 6.15
C SER A 48 -5.71 3.23 6.60
N ALA A 49 -5.56 3.82 7.80
CA ALA A 49 -6.47 4.85 8.29
C ALA A 49 -6.36 6.15 7.48
N ILE A 50 -5.13 6.57 7.17
CA ILE A 50 -4.86 7.74 6.32
C ILE A 50 -5.45 7.53 4.93
N ASN A 51 -5.19 6.39 4.29
CA ASN A 51 -5.70 6.08 2.96
C ASN A 51 -7.22 6.09 2.91
N ARG A 52 -7.90 5.51 3.91
CA ARG A 52 -9.36 5.57 4.00
C ARG A 52 -9.88 7.00 4.14
N LYS A 53 -9.21 7.83 4.96
CA LYS A 53 -9.61 9.24 5.14
C LYS A 53 -9.43 10.03 3.85
N LEU A 54 -8.29 9.86 3.16
CA LEU A 54 -8.02 10.48 1.88
C LEU A 54 -9.07 10.07 0.82
N GLN A 55 -9.34 8.77 0.69
CA GLN A 55 -10.34 8.29 -0.28
C GLN A 55 -11.73 8.86 0.02
N LYS A 56 -12.12 8.94 1.29
CA LYS A 56 -13.38 9.56 1.69
C LYS A 56 -13.44 11.04 1.29
N ASN A 57 -12.34 11.77 1.48
CA ASN A 57 -12.27 13.19 1.10
C ASN A 57 -12.30 13.36 -0.43
N PHE A 58 -11.61 12.51 -1.19
CA PHE A 58 -11.65 12.53 -2.66
C PHE A 58 -13.06 12.26 -3.19
N ASN A 59 -13.74 11.25 -2.64
CA ASN A 59 -15.12 10.95 -3.01
C ASN A 59 -16.07 12.12 -2.68
N ALA A 60 -15.88 12.79 -1.54
CA ALA A 60 -16.69 13.95 -1.15
C ALA A 60 -16.44 15.19 -2.04
N ALA A 61 -15.27 15.29 -2.64
CA ALA A 61 -14.88 16.36 -3.55
C ALA A 61 -15.09 16.01 -5.04
N ASP A 62 -15.68 14.85 -5.33
CA ASP A 62 -15.86 14.30 -6.68
C ASP A 62 -14.54 14.16 -7.46
N VAL A 63 -13.46 13.87 -6.72
CA VAL A 63 -12.13 13.66 -7.28
C VAL A 63 -11.91 12.17 -7.49
N ASN A 64 -11.85 11.75 -8.74
CA ASN A 64 -11.67 10.34 -9.12
C ASN A 64 -10.19 9.92 -9.07
N LEU A 65 -9.60 9.97 -7.89
CA LEU A 65 -8.21 9.56 -7.64
C LEU A 65 -8.14 8.58 -6.48
N THR A 66 -7.17 7.68 -6.54
CA THR A 66 -6.78 6.86 -5.40
C THR A 66 -5.69 7.56 -4.58
N PRO A 67 -5.52 7.23 -3.28
CA PRO A 67 -4.42 7.76 -2.47
C PRO A 67 -3.03 7.50 -3.08
N GLU A 68 -2.86 6.35 -3.75
CA GLU A 68 -1.60 6.02 -4.42
C GLU A 68 -1.33 6.92 -5.63
N GLN A 69 -2.35 7.17 -6.45
CA GLN A 69 -2.27 8.10 -7.58
C GLN A 69 -1.95 9.52 -7.10
N TRP A 70 -2.63 9.94 -6.03
CA TRP A 70 -2.37 11.22 -5.40
C TRP A 70 -0.93 11.37 -4.93
N THR A 71 -0.36 10.35 -4.28
CA THR A 71 1.03 10.37 -3.81
C THR A 71 2.02 10.55 -4.97
N VAL A 72 1.79 9.86 -6.09
CA VAL A 72 2.62 10.01 -7.30
C VAL A 72 2.48 11.41 -7.89
N MET A 73 1.26 11.93 -7.97
CA MET A 73 1.02 13.29 -8.47
C MET A 73 1.68 14.34 -7.59
N LEU A 74 1.60 14.18 -6.26
CA LEU A 74 2.24 15.09 -5.31
C LEU A 74 3.75 15.13 -5.54
N TYR A 75 4.39 13.96 -5.68
CA TYR A 75 5.82 13.89 -5.98
C TYR A 75 6.18 14.56 -7.32
N LEU A 76 5.38 14.31 -8.36
CA LEU A 76 5.56 14.94 -9.67
C LEU A 76 5.29 16.45 -9.64
N SER A 77 4.49 16.95 -8.68
CA SER A 77 4.26 18.39 -8.54
C SER A 77 5.47 19.15 -7.99
N GLU A 78 6.32 18.45 -7.26
CA GLU A 78 7.53 19.02 -6.67
C GLU A 78 8.74 18.94 -7.62
N GLN A 79 8.78 17.92 -8.48
CA GLN A 79 9.93 17.65 -9.37
C GLN A 79 9.45 17.28 -10.76
N ASP A 80 9.86 18.07 -11.75
CA ASP A 80 9.63 17.78 -13.17
C ASP A 80 10.70 16.85 -13.76
N GLY A 81 10.31 16.06 -14.76
CA GLY A 81 11.24 15.26 -15.55
C GLY A 81 11.84 14.06 -14.80
N VAL A 82 11.16 13.58 -13.79
CA VAL A 82 11.60 12.41 -13.01
C VAL A 82 11.52 11.14 -13.86
N THR A 83 12.53 10.30 -13.74
CA THR A 83 12.47 8.97 -14.36
C THR A 83 11.50 8.06 -13.61
N GLN A 84 10.93 7.08 -14.32
CA GLN A 84 10.05 6.09 -13.68
C GLN A 84 10.78 5.32 -12.55
N GLN A 85 12.09 5.11 -12.67
CA GLN A 85 12.90 4.46 -11.62
C GLN A 85 13.03 5.35 -10.37
N GLN A 86 13.25 6.64 -10.54
CA GLN A 86 13.28 7.59 -9.40
C GLN A 86 11.93 7.61 -8.69
N LEU A 87 10.84 7.59 -9.45
CA LEU A 87 9.49 7.55 -8.91
C LEU A 87 9.21 6.25 -8.13
N CYS A 88 9.64 5.10 -8.66
CA CYS A 88 9.57 3.81 -7.94
C CYS A 88 10.27 3.87 -6.58
N ASN A 89 11.47 4.44 -6.56
CA ASN A 89 12.27 4.54 -5.33
C ASN A 89 11.63 5.50 -4.32
N ALA A 90 11.11 6.64 -4.79
CA ALA A 90 10.50 7.65 -3.93
C ALA A 90 9.23 7.18 -3.23
N VAL A 91 8.40 6.40 -3.92
CA VAL A 91 7.11 5.92 -3.37
C VAL A 91 7.14 4.44 -2.97
N TYR A 92 8.32 3.82 -2.95
CA TYR A 92 8.53 2.42 -2.56
C TYR A 92 7.65 1.43 -3.32
N LYS A 93 7.54 1.61 -4.64
CA LYS A 93 6.79 0.71 -5.53
C LYS A 93 7.71 -0.05 -6.47
N ASP A 94 7.29 -1.26 -6.82
CA ASP A 94 7.92 -2.03 -7.90
C ASP A 94 7.60 -1.41 -9.27
N LYS A 95 8.46 -1.69 -10.25
CA LYS A 95 8.36 -1.15 -11.60
C LYS A 95 7.06 -1.52 -12.34
N PRO A 96 6.56 -2.77 -12.29
CA PRO A 96 5.29 -3.13 -12.90
C PRO A 96 4.10 -2.38 -12.32
N SER A 97 4.01 -2.25 -10.99
CA SER A 97 2.95 -1.51 -10.31
C SER A 97 3.00 -0.02 -10.65
N MET A 98 4.20 0.57 -10.69
CA MET A 98 4.38 1.96 -11.10
C MET A 98 3.97 2.18 -12.55
N THR A 99 4.35 1.27 -13.45
CA THR A 99 3.96 1.35 -14.86
C THR A 99 2.44 1.40 -15.02
N ARG A 100 1.71 0.49 -14.35
CA ARG A 100 0.23 0.47 -14.39
C ARG A 100 -0.38 1.76 -13.84
N LEU A 101 0.19 2.29 -12.76
CA LEU A 101 -0.29 3.51 -12.13
C LEU A 101 -0.10 4.72 -13.05
N ILE A 102 1.06 4.85 -13.69
CA ILE A 102 1.33 5.90 -14.67
C ILE A 102 0.44 5.74 -15.90
N ASP A 103 0.18 4.51 -16.38
CA ASP A 103 -0.74 4.26 -17.51
C ASP A 103 -2.16 4.75 -17.21
N ILE A 104 -2.62 4.61 -15.96
CA ILE A 104 -3.94 5.12 -15.54
C ILE A 104 -3.95 6.65 -15.54
N LEU A 105 -2.91 7.28 -14.98
CA LEU A 105 -2.80 8.75 -14.93
C LEU A 105 -2.63 9.37 -16.31
N GLU A 106 -1.93 8.68 -17.22
CA GLU A 106 -1.77 9.11 -18.61
C GLU A 106 -3.09 9.03 -19.39
N ARG A 107 -3.88 7.97 -19.21
CA ARG A 107 -5.24 7.87 -19.79
C ARG A 107 -6.21 8.92 -19.26
N ALA A 108 -5.97 9.40 -18.06
CA ALA A 108 -6.73 10.49 -17.45
C ALA A 108 -6.21 11.89 -17.80
N ASP A 109 -5.24 12.00 -18.72
CA ASP A 109 -4.58 13.24 -19.14
C ASP A 109 -3.93 14.02 -17.99
N VAL A 110 -3.58 13.33 -16.91
CA VAL A 110 -2.96 13.94 -15.73
C VAL A 110 -1.45 14.00 -15.83
N VAL A 111 -0.85 13.02 -16.50
CA VAL A 111 0.61 12.94 -16.75
C VAL A 111 0.88 12.59 -18.20
N VAL A 112 2.06 12.98 -18.68
CA VAL A 112 2.55 12.64 -20.03
C VAL A 112 3.89 11.94 -19.92
N ARG A 113 4.08 10.83 -20.61
CA ARG A 113 5.39 10.19 -20.74
C ARG A 113 6.20 10.86 -21.82
N GLN A 114 7.43 11.18 -21.51
CA GLN A 114 8.41 11.63 -22.52
C GLN A 114 9.54 10.60 -22.61
N THR A 115 9.85 10.21 -23.82
CA THR A 115 11.02 9.36 -24.07
C THR A 115 12.27 10.21 -23.95
N ASN A 116 13.17 9.86 -23.04
CA ASN A 116 14.44 10.53 -22.95
C ASN A 116 15.26 10.25 -24.21
N LYS A 117 15.60 11.29 -24.96
CA LYS A 117 16.39 11.19 -26.20
C LYS A 117 17.82 10.69 -25.98
N LEU A 118 18.35 10.89 -24.76
CA LEU A 118 19.72 10.51 -24.38
C LEU A 118 19.79 9.08 -23.83
N ASP A 119 18.71 8.61 -23.22
CA ASP A 119 18.60 7.24 -22.70
C ASP A 119 17.23 6.65 -23.05
N ARG A 120 17.18 5.80 -24.04
CA ARG A 120 15.96 5.11 -24.47
C ARG A 120 15.35 4.20 -23.39
N ARG A 121 16.08 3.92 -22.30
CA ARG A 121 15.62 3.10 -21.19
C ARG A 121 14.98 3.93 -20.06
N ALA A 122 15.14 5.25 -20.07
CA ALA A 122 14.61 6.15 -19.07
C ALA A 122 13.38 6.89 -19.63
N ASN A 123 12.19 6.48 -19.22
CA ASN A 123 10.97 7.25 -19.47
C ASN A 123 10.87 8.33 -18.39
N THR A 124 10.78 9.58 -18.78
CA THR A 124 10.50 10.70 -17.89
C THR A 124 9.00 10.94 -17.83
N VAL A 125 8.53 11.35 -16.66
CA VAL A 125 7.13 11.70 -16.44
C VAL A 125 7.09 13.16 -16.04
N PRO A 126 6.87 14.09 -16.97
CA PRO A 126 6.71 15.48 -16.63
C PRO A 126 5.34 15.72 -16.02
N ARG A 127 5.25 16.79 -15.24
CA ARG A 127 4.01 17.33 -14.71
C ARG A 127 3.14 17.84 -15.87
N THR A 128 1.91 17.40 -15.94
CA THR A 128 0.91 18.06 -16.76
C THR A 128 0.56 19.39 -16.09
N ALA A 129 0.75 20.50 -16.79
CA ALA A 129 0.25 21.78 -16.30
C ALA A 129 -1.28 21.66 -16.17
N ALA A 130 -1.79 21.79 -14.97
CA ALA A 130 -3.22 21.91 -14.75
C ALA A 130 -3.70 23.13 -15.53
N LYS A 131 -4.64 22.90 -16.46
CA LYS A 131 -5.39 23.97 -17.09
C LYS A 131 -6.37 24.57 -16.10
#